data_93c3a156c39a3cb81aa4f40a6f0ac9d2
#
_entry.id   93c3a156c39a3cb81aa4f40a6f0ac9d2
#
_cell.length_a   1.000
_cell.length_b   1.000
_cell.length_c   1.000
_cell.angle_alpha   90.00
_cell.angle_beta   90.00
_cell.angle_gamma   90.00
#
_symmetry.space_group_name_H-M   'P 1'
#
loop_
_entity.id
_entity.type
_entity.pdbx_description
1 polymer ?
#
loop_
_entity_poly.entity_id
_entity_poly.type
_entity_poly.pdbx_seq_one_letter_code
_entity_poly.pdbx_strand_id
1 'polypeptide(L)'
;MKNRLIIFDCFGVIFDDIAPPFMRKYLPENEADIMKEKLFSPADLGEVTYDELLSNLAEALKLDKEEMTKEWEGLFRPKEETVAFIKRLQGKADIALLSNAPLGVIETQFEKHSLSPLFQKIFVSCNLKMTKPDPKLYLHVVSSFNRVYEEIYMIDDSIANLRYLPEIGITPVHFKEVTDLEFLLTEDADE
;
A
#
# COMPACT_ATOMS: atom_id res chain seq x y z
N MET A 1 2.11 19.85 -19.64
CA MET A 1 2.11 19.08 -18.36
C MET A 1 3.25 18.08 -18.40
N LYS A 2 4.05 18.02 -17.34
CA LYS A 2 5.13 17.03 -17.21
C LYS A 2 4.57 15.61 -17.23
N ASN A 3 5.33 14.70 -17.82
CA ASN A 3 4.97 13.28 -17.83
C ASN A 3 5.29 12.66 -16.46
N ARG A 4 4.26 12.43 -15.63
CA ARG A 4 4.41 12.01 -14.24
C ARG A 4 3.84 10.62 -13.99
N LEU A 5 4.53 9.83 -13.13
CA LEU A 5 4.02 8.61 -12.53
C LEU A 5 3.89 8.81 -11.02
N ILE A 6 2.72 8.54 -10.48
CA ILE A 6 2.45 8.62 -9.05
C ILE A 6 2.07 7.22 -8.55
N ILE A 7 2.88 6.68 -7.66
CA ILE A 7 2.70 5.35 -7.09
C ILE A 7 2.20 5.52 -5.66
N PHE A 8 1.06 4.94 -5.34
CA PHE A 8 0.46 4.97 -4.01
C PHE A 8 0.65 3.63 -3.30
N ASP A 9 1.00 3.67 -2.03
CA ASP A 9 0.76 2.55 -1.13
C ASP A 9 -0.73 2.38 -0.84
N CYS A 10 -1.09 1.24 -0.27
CA CYS A 10 -2.46 0.90 0.08
C CYS A 10 -2.77 1.19 1.55
N PHE A 11 -2.15 0.42 2.46
CA PHE A 11 -2.39 0.52 3.89
C PHE A 11 -1.65 1.73 4.47
N GLY A 12 -2.31 2.47 5.37
CA GLY A 12 -1.80 3.74 5.87
C GLY A 12 -2.08 4.92 4.93
N VAL A 13 -2.28 4.69 3.62
CA VAL A 13 -2.49 5.72 2.59
C VAL A 13 -3.93 5.73 2.05
N ILE A 14 -4.40 4.62 1.48
CA ILE A 14 -5.77 4.49 0.92
C ILE A 14 -6.74 3.90 1.93
N PHE A 15 -6.32 2.85 2.63
CA PHE A 15 -6.98 2.32 3.81
C PHE A 15 -6.21 2.74 5.07
N ASP A 16 -6.85 2.69 6.21
CA ASP A 16 -6.13 2.76 7.47
C ASP A 16 -5.13 1.60 7.61
N ASP A 17 -4.08 1.80 8.39
CA ASP A 17 -3.22 0.68 8.76
C ASP A 17 -3.99 -0.25 9.70
N ILE A 18 -4.03 -1.55 9.38
CA ILE A 18 -4.90 -2.52 10.04
C ILE A 18 -4.12 -3.39 11.02
N ALA A 19 -3.02 -3.98 10.56
CA ALA A 19 -2.33 -5.04 11.30
C ALA A 19 -1.75 -4.56 12.64
N PRO A 20 -0.94 -3.50 12.72
CA PRO A 20 -0.38 -3.05 13.99
C PRO A 20 -1.46 -2.60 15.00
N PRO A 21 -2.45 -1.75 14.63
CA PRO A 21 -3.49 -1.34 15.57
C PRO A 21 -4.34 -2.50 16.07
N PHE A 22 -4.65 -3.48 15.20
CA PHE A 22 -5.41 -4.65 15.60
C PHE A 22 -4.64 -5.51 16.62
N MET A 23 -3.38 -5.81 16.32
CA MET A 23 -2.57 -6.68 17.20
C MET A 23 -2.27 -6.03 18.53
N ARG A 24 -2.11 -4.70 18.59
CA ARG A 24 -1.90 -3.93 19.84
C ARG A 24 -3.10 -3.92 20.79
N LYS A 25 -4.28 -4.37 20.36
CA LYS A 25 -5.40 -4.62 21.27
C LYS A 25 -5.14 -5.82 22.19
N TYR A 26 -4.29 -6.75 21.76
CA TYR A 26 -4.07 -8.04 22.41
C TYR A 26 -2.64 -8.22 22.93
N LEU A 27 -1.69 -7.47 22.41
CA LEU A 27 -0.25 -7.62 22.67
C LEU A 27 0.40 -6.28 23.02
N PRO A 28 1.46 -6.29 23.84
CA PRO A 28 2.37 -5.16 23.96
C PRO A 28 2.93 -4.75 22.58
N GLU A 29 3.25 -3.46 22.42
CA GLU A 29 3.67 -2.89 21.14
C GLU A 29 4.84 -3.63 20.47
N ASN A 30 5.90 -3.90 21.25
CA ASN A 30 7.07 -4.62 20.76
C ASN A 30 6.77 -6.06 20.33
N GLU A 31 5.83 -6.73 21.00
CA GLU A 31 5.41 -8.09 20.65
C GLU A 31 4.53 -8.07 19.39
N ALA A 32 3.67 -7.07 19.26
CA ALA A 32 2.84 -6.88 18.08
C ALA A 32 3.69 -6.67 16.81
N ASP A 33 4.74 -5.85 16.90
CA ASP A 33 5.63 -5.57 15.76
C ASP A 33 6.42 -6.82 15.33
N ILE A 34 6.96 -7.58 16.29
CA ILE A 34 7.65 -8.85 16.00
C ILE A 34 6.70 -9.87 15.40
N MET A 35 5.48 -9.96 15.90
CA MET A 35 4.46 -10.88 15.39
C MET A 35 4.00 -10.48 13.99
N LYS A 36 3.80 -9.18 13.74
CA LYS A 36 3.50 -8.66 12.40
C LYS A 36 4.56 -9.13 11.41
N GLU A 37 5.81 -8.86 11.68
CA GLU A 37 6.91 -9.27 10.79
C GLU A 37 6.88 -10.77 10.53
N LYS A 38 6.77 -11.58 11.58
CA LYS A 38 6.78 -13.04 11.48
C LYS A 38 5.62 -13.61 10.66
N LEU A 39 4.41 -13.07 10.80
CA LEU A 39 3.21 -13.62 10.18
C LEU A 39 2.95 -13.01 8.80
N PHE A 40 3.16 -11.71 8.63
CA PHE A 40 2.80 -11.02 7.40
C PHE A 40 3.89 -11.10 6.31
N SER A 41 5.18 -11.08 6.66
CA SER A 41 6.23 -11.15 5.63
C SER A 41 6.12 -12.36 4.71
N PRO A 42 5.88 -13.61 5.19
CA PRO A 42 5.66 -14.75 4.30
C PRO A 42 4.39 -14.61 3.43
N ALA A 43 3.32 -14.03 3.99
CA ALA A 43 2.07 -13.82 3.27
C ALA A 43 2.21 -12.72 2.20
N ASP A 44 2.94 -11.65 2.48
CA ASP A 44 3.27 -10.58 1.54
C ASP A 44 4.17 -11.06 0.39
N LEU A 45 4.94 -12.12 0.61
CA LEU A 45 5.69 -12.83 -0.43
C LEU A 45 4.86 -13.90 -1.15
N GLY A 46 3.63 -14.16 -0.68
CA GLY A 46 2.74 -15.19 -1.21
C GLY A 46 3.25 -16.61 -0.96
N GLU A 47 3.98 -16.82 0.12
CA GLU A 47 4.42 -18.13 0.63
C GLU A 47 3.33 -18.77 1.51
N VAL A 48 2.47 -17.94 2.09
CA VAL A 48 1.35 -18.29 2.96
C VAL A 48 0.10 -17.66 2.38
N THR A 49 -1.00 -18.40 2.34
CA THR A 49 -2.29 -17.87 1.88
C THR A 49 -2.90 -16.92 2.90
N TYR A 50 -3.85 -16.10 2.46
CA TYR A 50 -4.55 -15.18 3.36
C TYR A 50 -5.32 -15.92 4.47
N ASP A 51 -5.95 -17.07 4.14
CA ASP A 51 -6.67 -17.89 5.13
C ASP A 51 -5.72 -18.51 6.17
N GLU A 52 -4.53 -18.97 5.73
CA GLU A 52 -3.49 -19.44 6.65
C GLU A 52 -2.95 -18.32 7.52
N LEU A 53 -2.73 -17.11 6.97
CA LEU A 53 -2.34 -15.94 7.75
C LEU A 53 -3.36 -15.64 8.85
N LEU A 54 -4.66 -15.61 8.52
CA LEU A 54 -5.71 -15.37 9.50
C LEU A 54 -5.80 -16.48 10.54
N SER A 55 -5.58 -17.75 10.15
CA SER A 55 -5.52 -18.88 11.08
C SER A 55 -4.37 -18.73 12.07
N ASN A 56 -3.16 -18.42 11.55
CA ASN A 56 -1.97 -18.23 12.36
C ASN A 56 -2.11 -17.02 13.31
N LEU A 57 -2.74 -15.94 12.82
CA LEU A 57 -3.01 -14.75 13.64
C LEU A 57 -3.98 -15.07 14.78
N ALA A 58 -5.08 -15.78 14.49
CA ALA A 58 -6.05 -16.18 15.49
C ALA A 58 -5.43 -17.08 16.57
N GLU A 59 -4.62 -18.07 16.17
CA GLU A 59 -3.89 -18.95 17.09
C GLU A 59 -2.91 -18.13 17.96
N ALA A 60 -2.12 -17.26 17.36
CA ALA A 60 -1.14 -16.45 18.06
C ALA A 60 -1.78 -15.49 19.10
N LEU A 61 -2.94 -14.93 18.77
CA LEU A 61 -3.71 -14.05 19.65
C LEU A 61 -4.66 -14.80 20.60
N LYS A 62 -4.79 -16.13 20.47
CA LYS A 62 -5.71 -16.99 21.22
C LYS A 62 -7.17 -16.58 21.08
N LEU A 63 -7.56 -16.21 19.85
CA LEU A 63 -8.90 -15.77 19.48
C LEU A 63 -9.61 -16.86 18.67
N ASP A 64 -10.94 -16.83 18.69
CA ASP A 64 -11.74 -17.60 17.73
C ASP A 64 -11.50 -17.03 16.31
N LYS A 65 -11.19 -17.91 15.34
CA LYS A 65 -10.84 -17.49 13.98
C LYS A 65 -12.00 -16.78 13.30
N GLU A 66 -13.23 -17.25 13.44
CA GLU A 66 -14.39 -16.71 12.73
C GLU A 66 -14.73 -15.31 13.26
N GLU A 67 -14.77 -15.14 14.58
CA GLU A 67 -15.02 -13.85 15.23
C GLU A 67 -13.92 -12.85 14.92
N MET A 68 -12.66 -13.28 15.01
CA MET A 68 -11.50 -12.44 14.68
C MET A 68 -11.52 -12.00 13.20
N THR A 69 -11.79 -12.93 12.28
CA THR A 69 -11.85 -12.60 10.84
C THR A 69 -12.94 -11.59 10.55
N LYS A 70 -14.11 -11.72 11.17
CA LYS A 70 -15.20 -10.77 11.02
C LYS A 70 -14.84 -9.37 11.51
N GLU A 71 -14.15 -9.28 12.65
CA GLU A 71 -13.65 -8.01 13.16
C GLU A 71 -12.59 -7.42 12.22
N TRP A 72 -11.63 -8.24 11.80
CA TRP A 72 -10.55 -7.87 10.89
C TRP A 72 -11.08 -7.32 9.56
N GLU A 73 -11.99 -8.03 8.91
CA GLU A 73 -12.60 -7.61 7.64
C GLU A 73 -13.41 -6.30 7.78
N GLY A 74 -13.93 -6.02 8.96
CA GLY A 74 -14.63 -4.78 9.27
C GLY A 74 -13.73 -3.54 9.37
N LEU A 75 -12.40 -3.73 9.43
CA LEU A 75 -11.43 -2.64 9.53
C LEU A 75 -11.07 -2.03 8.17
N PHE A 76 -11.33 -2.71 7.06
CA PHE A 76 -11.04 -2.19 5.72
C PHE A 76 -11.98 -1.03 5.37
N ARG A 77 -11.56 0.18 5.71
CA ARG A 77 -12.29 1.42 5.44
C ARG A 77 -11.41 2.35 4.63
N PRO A 78 -11.81 2.69 3.36
CA PRO A 78 -11.05 3.65 2.57
C PRO A 78 -11.05 5.03 3.23
N LYS A 79 -9.91 5.70 3.18
CA LYS A 79 -9.78 7.11 3.53
C LYS A 79 -10.40 7.94 2.40
N GLU A 80 -11.62 8.44 2.62
CA GLU A 80 -12.40 9.12 1.60
C GLU A 80 -11.66 10.33 1.01
N GLU A 81 -10.91 11.06 1.83
CA GLU A 81 -10.11 12.22 1.39
C GLU A 81 -9.00 11.80 0.43
N THR A 82 -8.28 10.70 0.71
CA THR A 82 -7.26 10.17 -0.20
C THR A 82 -7.88 9.68 -1.51
N VAL A 83 -9.00 8.97 -1.44
CA VAL A 83 -9.74 8.52 -2.63
C VAL A 83 -10.20 9.71 -3.47
N ALA A 84 -10.74 10.75 -2.84
CA ALA A 84 -11.16 11.98 -3.53
C ALA A 84 -9.94 12.69 -4.18
N PHE A 85 -8.80 12.72 -3.49
CA PHE A 85 -7.56 13.28 -4.04
C PHE A 85 -7.08 12.52 -5.28
N ILE A 86 -7.04 11.19 -5.22
CA ILE A 86 -6.65 10.36 -6.37
C ILE A 86 -7.56 10.60 -7.58
N LYS A 87 -8.87 10.77 -7.35
CA LYS A 87 -9.83 11.15 -8.42
C LYS A 87 -9.47 12.49 -9.09
N ARG A 88 -8.96 13.47 -8.35
CA ARG A 88 -8.51 14.78 -8.89
C ARG A 88 -7.23 14.67 -9.72
N LEU A 89 -6.43 13.64 -9.51
CA LEU A 89 -5.21 13.35 -10.30
C LEU A 89 -5.49 12.65 -11.63
N GLN A 90 -6.71 12.11 -11.82
CA GLN A 90 -7.09 11.41 -13.05
C GLN A 90 -6.89 12.30 -14.27
N GLY A 91 -6.19 11.75 -15.30
CA GLY A 91 -5.84 12.50 -16.52
C GLY A 91 -4.67 13.49 -16.39
N LYS A 92 -4.13 13.71 -15.19
CA LYS A 92 -2.97 14.60 -14.96
C LYS A 92 -1.66 13.82 -14.80
N ALA A 93 -1.73 12.56 -14.44
CA ALA A 93 -0.59 11.65 -14.26
C ALA A 93 -1.01 10.21 -14.52
N ASP A 94 -0.05 9.32 -14.77
CA ASP A 94 -0.27 7.89 -14.63
C ASP A 94 -0.23 7.54 -13.13
N ILE A 95 -1.19 6.73 -12.70
CA ILE A 95 -1.37 6.38 -11.28
C ILE A 95 -1.26 4.87 -11.11
N ALA A 96 -0.37 4.44 -10.23
CA ALA A 96 -0.21 3.03 -9.86
C ALA A 96 -0.47 2.80 -8.38
N LEU A 97 -0.91 1.59 -8.05
CA LEU A 97 -0.86 1.05 -6.70
C LEU A 97 0.35 0.14 -6.55
N LEU A 98 1.05 0.21 -5.42
CA LEU A 98 2.07 -0.75 -5.01
C LEU A 98 1.89 -1.09 -3.53
N SER A 99 1.43 -2.29 -3.23
CA SER A 99 1.14 -2.73 -1.86
C SER A 99 1.91 -3.99 -1.48
N ASN A 100 2.46 -4.02 -0.25
CA ASN A 100 2.80 -5.26 0.41
C ASN A 100 1.50 -5.84 0.97
N ALA A 101 1.04 -6.96 0.41
CA ALA A 101 -0.22 -7.58 0.81
C ALA A 101 -0.28 -9.07 0.42
N PRO A 102 -1.03 -9.88 1.18
CA PRO A 102 -1.35 -11.25 0.83
C PRO A 102 -2.21 -11.35 -0.44
N LEU A 103 -2.17 -12.52 -1.08
CA LEU A 103 -2.95 -12.81 -2.27
C LEU A 103 -4.46 -12.62 -2.05
N GLY A 104 -5.12 -11.93 -2.96
CA GLY A 104 -6.56 -11.75 -3.00
C GLY A 104 -7.10 -10.60 -2.12
N VAL A 105 -6.30 -10.06 -1.20
CA VAL A 105 -6.76 -9.00 -0.28
C VAL A 105 -7.07 -7.71 -1.04
N ILE A 106 -6.12 -7.24 -1.86
CA ILE A 106 -6.29 -5.99 -2.60
C ILE A 106 -7.44 -6.11 -3.61
N GLU A 107 -7.49 -7.21 -4.35
CA GLU A 107 -8.54 -7.46 -5.35
C GLU A 107 -9.92 -7.43 -4.69
N THR A 108 -10.10 -8.14 -3.59
CA THR A 108 -11.38 -8.22 -2.86
C THR A 108 -11.80 -6.85 -2.31
N GLN A 109 -10.89 -6.15 -1.65
CA GLN A 109 -11.22 -4.86 -1.05
C GLN A 109 -11.44 -3.76 -2.11
N PHE A 110 -10.66 -3.80 -3.20
CA PHE A 110 -10.81 -2.83 -4.28
C PHE A 110 -12.11 -3.05 -5.08
N GLU A 111 -12.54 -4.28 -5.26
CA GLU A 111 -13.85 -4.59 -5.86
C GLU A 111 -14.98 -4.08 -4.94
N LYS A 112 -14.94 -4.44 -3.65
CA LYS A 112 -15.93 -4.04 -2.65
C LYS A 112 -16.13 -2.53 -2.57
N HIS A 113 -15.06 -1.75 -2.71
CA HIS A 113 -15.07 -0.29 -2.59
C HIS A 113 -14.97 0.45 -3.95
N SER A 114 -15.00 -0.28 -5.08
CA SER A 114 -14.93 0.27 -6.43
C SER A 114 -13.68 1.15 -6.67
N LEU A 115 -12.52 0.73 -6.15
CA LEU A 115 -11.28 1.50 -6.19
C LEU A 115 -10.39 1.18 -7.40
N SER A 116 -10.53 -0.02 -8.00
CA SER A 116 -9.67 -0.46 -9.12
C SER A 116 -9.62 0.53 -10.30
N PRO A 117 -10.72 1.21 -10.69
CA PRO A 117 -10.69 2.17 -11.80
C PRO A 117 -9.85 3.42 -11.55
N LEU A 118 -9.40 3.65 -10.32
CA LEU A 118 -8.55 4.80 -9.97
C LEU A 118 -7.10 4.62 -10.41
N PHE A 119 -6.69 3.40 -10.74
CA PHE A 119 -5.31 3.04 -11.04
C PHE A 119 -5.18 2.46 -12.43
N GLN A 120 -4.19 2.90 -13.21
CA GLN A 120 -3.85 2.29 -14.48
C GLN A 120 -3.22 0.91 -14.28
N LYS A 121 -2.49 0.73 -13.17
CA LYS A 121 -1.87 -0.55 -12.79
C LYS A 121 -1.89 -0.75 -11.28
N ILE A 122 -2.09 -2.01 -10.89
CA ILE A 122 -2.09 -2.44 -9.50
C ILE A 122 -1.02 -3.53 -9.35
N PHE A 123 -0.09 -3.30 -8.42
CA PHE A 123 0.99 -4.22 -8.10
C PHE A 123 0.86 -4.67 -6.64
N VAL A 124 0.88 -5.97 -6.45
CA VAL A 124 0.81 -6.60 -5.12
C VAL A 124 2.04 -7.48 -4.95
N SER A 125 2.72 -7.33 -3.85
CA SER A 125 4.00 -7.98 -3.54
C SER A 125 3.95 -9.50 -3.67
N CYS A 126 2.87 -10.13 -3.19
CA CYS A 126 2.70 -11.58 -3.24
C CYS A 126 2.71 -12.14 -4.67
N ASN A 127 2.19 -11.40 -5.65
CA ASN A 127 2.18 -11.79 -7.06
C ASN A 127 3.57 -11.68 -7.69
N LEU A 128 4.40 -10.74 -7.20
CA LEU A 128 5.73 -10.45 -7.72
C LEU A 128 6.84 -11.17 -6.96
N LYS A 129 6.53 -11.78 -5.81
CA LYS A 129 7.50 -12.40 -4.90
C LYS A 129 8.60 -11.44 -4.45
N MET A 130 8.26 -10.16 -4.37
CA MET A 130 9.13 -9.07 -3.94
C MET A 130 8.32 -8.12 -3.06
N THR A 131 8.93 -7.61 -1.99
CA THR A 131 8.30 -6.66 -1.07
C THR A 131 9.03 -5.32 -1.06
N LYS A 132 8.33 -4.23 -0.75
CA LYS A 132 8.97 -3.00 -0.33
C LYS A 132 9.80 -3.28 0.94
N PRO A 133 11.00 -2.73 1.07
CA PRO A 133 11.63 -1.68 0.27
C PRO A 133 12.62 -2.16 -0.81
N ASP A 134 12.49 -3.37 -1.38
CA ASP A 134 13.42 -3.84 -2.44
C ASP A 134 13.39 -2.88 -3.64
N PRO A 135 14.51 -2.24 -4.02
CA PRO A 135 14.57 -1.35 -5.17
C PRO A 135 14.12 -1.98 -6.50
N LYS A 136 14.31 -3.30 -6.66
CA LYS A 136 13.89 -4.04 -7.85
C LYS A 136 12.38 -4.02 -8.04
N LEU A 137 11.62 -4.03 -6.94
CA LEU A 137 10.16 -3.94 -6.99
C LEU A 137 9.70 -2.60 -7.57
N TYR A 138 10.28 -1.49 -7.12
CA TYR A 138 9.93 -0.16 -7.63
C TYR A 138 10.33 0.01 -9.11
N LEU A 139 11.53 -0.45 -9.48
CA LEU A 139 11.98 -0.43 -10.87
C LEU A 139 11.08 -1.29 -11.78
N HIS A 140 10.59 -2.42 -11.30
CA HIS A 140 9.61 -3.24 -12.01
C HIS A 140 8.31 -2.47 -12.26
N VAL A 141 7.79 -1.76 -11.24
CA VAL A 141 6.58 -0.93 -11.38
C VAL A 141 6.80 0.13 -12.47
N VAL A 142 7.88 0.90 -12.38
CA VAL A 142 8.18 1.97 -13.35
C VAL A 142 8.31 1.41 -14.77
N SER A 143 9.11 0.37 -14.95
CA SER A 143 9.37 -0.23 -16.27
C SER A 143 8.12 -0.81 -16.92
N SER A 144 7.15 -1.24 -16.13
CA SER A 144 5.92 -1.84 -16.63
C SER A 144 5.07 -0.90 -17.49
N PHE A 145 5.22 0.41 -17.31
CA PHE A 145 4.46 1.41 -18.06
C PHE A 145 4.97 1.64 -19.48
N ASN A 146 6.17 1.13 -19.83
CA ASN A 146 6.78 1.32 -21.15
C ASN A 146 6.83 2.80 -21.57
N ARG A 147 7.07 3.70 -20.62
CA ARG A 147 7.13 5.16 -20.79
C ARG A 147 8.33 5.72 -20.05
N VAL A 148 8.82 6.86 -20.51
CA VAL A 148 9.81 7.68 -19.78
C VAL A 148 9.04 8.76 -19.03
N TYR A 149 9.26 8.84 -17.74
CA TYR A 149 8.67 9.87 -16.88
C TYR A 149 9.70 10.94 -16.52
N GLU A 150 9.27 12.18 -16.47
CA GLU A 150 10.09 13.31 -15.99
C GLU A 150 10.12 13.34 -14.46
N GLU A 151 9.02 12.90 -13.84
CA GLU A 151 8.87 12.84 -12.40
C GLU A 151 8.17 11.55 -11.98
N ILE A 152 8.73 10.90 -10.97
CA ILE A 152 8.17 9.67 -10.38
C ILE A 152 8.07 9.89 -8.88
N TYR A 153 6.89 9.69 -8.32
CA TYR A 153 6.63 9.81 -6.89
C TYR A 153 6.18 8.48 -6.30
N MET A 154 6.66 8.16 -5.11
CA MET A 154 6.13 7.07 -4.28
C MET A 154 5.59 7.66 -3.00
N ILE A 155 4.30 7.45 -2.77
CA ILE A 155 3.55 7.91 -1.60
C ILE A 155 3.35 6.72 -0.67
N ASP A 156 3.92 6.78 0.53
CA ASP A 156 3.91 5.68 1.50
C ASP A 156 3.96 6.29 2.92
N ASP A 157 3.27 5.70 3.87
CA ASP A 157 3.28 6.13 5.27
C ASP A 157 4.50 5.60 6.04
N SER A 158 5.19 4.60 5.50
CA SER A 158 6.37 3.99 6.09
C SER A 158 7.66 4.60 5.54
N ILE A 159 8.41 5.32 6.39
CA ILE A 159 9.74 5.84 6.05
C ILE A 159 10.69 4.72 5.61
N ALA A 160 10.54 3.51 6.15
CA ALA A 160 11.37 2.37 5.77
C ALA A 160 11.21 2.01 4.29
N ASN A 161 10.00 2.10 3.76
CA ASN A 161 9.71 1.84 2.34
C ASN A 161 10.26 2.93 1.41
N LEU A 162 10.46 4.14 1.91
CA LEU A 162 10.89 5.30 1.13
C LEU A 162 12.41 5.49 1.06
N ARG A 163 13.17 4.78 1.90
CA ARG A 163 14.56 5.07 2.23
C ARG A 163 15.52 5.10 1.04
N TYR A 164 15.37 4.18 0.07
CA TYR A 164 16.31 4.01 -1.04
C TYR A 164 15.81 4.57 -2.38
N LEU A 165 14.65 5.20 -2.40
CA LEU A 165 14.01 5.68 -3.61
C LEU A 165 14.79 6.79 -4.35
N PRO A 166 15.42 7.77 -3.66
CA PRO A 166 16.22 8.78 -4.34
C PRO A 166 17.39 8.20 -5.15
N GLU A 167 17.97 7.08 -4.71
CA GLU A 167 19.08 6.42 -5.39
C GLU A 167 18.68 5.81 -6.75
N ILE A 168 17.38 5.58 -6.95
CA ILE A 168 16.81 5.03 -8.19
C ILE A 168 15.93 6.02 -8.95
N GLY A 169 16.02 7.32 -8.61
CA GLY A 169 15.33 8.40 -9.33
C GLY A 169 13.83 8.51 -9.01
N ILE A 170 13.38 7.99 -7.87
CA ILE A 170 12.00 8.13 -7.41
C ILE A 170 11.96 9.10 -6.23
N THR A 171 11.08 10.09 -6.30
CA THR A 171 10.87 11.06 -5.22
C THR A 171 9.99 10.44 -4.13
N PRO A 172 10.51 10.27 -2.90
CA PRO A 172 9.72 9.77 -1.79
C PRO A 172 8.79 10.85 -1.25
N VAL A 173 7.54 10.48 -0.97
CA VAL A 173 6.56 11.31 -0.27
C VAL A 173 6.08 10.57 0.97
N HIS A 174 6.53 11.03 2.14
CA HIS A 174 6.10 10.46 3.40
C HIS A 174 4.69 10.97 3.73
N PHE A 175 3.72 10.08 3.57
CA PHE A 175 2.30 10.38 3.76
C PHE A 175 1.90 10.36 5.23
N LYS A 176 1.26 11.42 5.67
CA LYS A 176 0.57 11.49 6.96
C LYS A 176 -0.89 11.88 6.76
N GLU A 177 -1.13 12.83 5.87
CA GLU A 177 -2.45 13.34 5.53
C GLU A 177 -2.50 13.84 4.08
N VAL A 178 -3.69 14.07 3.55
CA VAL A 178 -3.88 14.46 2.14
C VAL A 178 -3.22 15.80 1.78
N THR A 179 -3.06 16.70 2.74
CA THR A 179 -2.38 17.99 2.53
C THR A 179 -0.92 17.84 2.10
N ASP A 180 -0.27 16.73 2.46
CA ASP A 180 1.10 16.40 2.01
C ASP A 180 1.18 16.20 0.49
N LEU A 181 0.05 15.98 -0.18
CA LEU A 181 -0.04 15.66 -1.59
C LEU A 181 -0.47 16.83 -2.48
N GLU A 182 -0.90 17.97 -1.92
CA GLU A 182 -1.50 19.07 -2.68
C GLU A 182 -0.56 19.64 -3.77
N PHE A 183 0.76 19.56 -3.59
CA PHE A 183 1.74 19.96 -4.59
C PHE A 183 1.63 19.15 -5.90
N LEU A 184 1.11 17.92 -5.85
CA LEU A 184 0.92 17.08 -7.04
C LEU A 184 -0.20 17.59 -7.96
N LEU A 185 -1.09 18.43 -7.45
CA LEU A 185 -2.18 19.04 -8.21
C LEU A 185 -1.83 20.40 -8.79
N THR A 186 -0.77 21.03 -8.28
CA THR A 186 -0.31 22.32 -8.83
C THR A 186 0.26 22.05 -10.21
N GLU A 187 -0.27 22.74 -11.21
CA GLU A 187 0.40 22.87 -12.51
C GLU A 187 1.71 23.62 -12.24
N ASP A 188 2.82 23.12 -12.80
CA ASP A 188 4.05 23.93 -12.79
C ASP A 188 3.65 25.29 -13.36
N ALA A 189 3.78 26.33 -12.55
CA ALA A 189 3.70 27.69 -13.07
C ALA A 189 4.81 27.78 -14.11
N ASP A 190 4.43 27.82 -15.37
CA ASP A 190 5.36 28.01 -16.47
C ASP A 190 6.18 29.29 -16.17
N GLU A 191 7.49 29.10 -15.94
CA GLU A 191 8.45 30.22 -16.05
C GLU A 191 8.63 30.63 -17.52
#